data_48e8484ce979851d44d30fe52f01fee2
#
_entry.id   48e8484ce979851d44d30fe52f01fee2
#
_cell.length_a   1.000
_cell.length_b   1.000
_cell.length_c   1.000
_cell.angle_alpha   90.00
_cell.angle_beta   90.00
_cell.angle_gamma   90.00
#
_symmetry.space_group_name_H-M   'P 1'
#
loop_
_entity.id
_entity.type
_entity.pdbx_description
1 polymer ?
#
loop_
_entity_poly.entity_id
_entity_poly.type
_entity_poly.pdbx_seq_one_letter_code
_entity_poly.pdbx_strand_id
1 'polypeptide(L)'
;MSLLGTVQGLVDKANNPLPQGQVDDILRPAGDNPLLERGFVTTSSDILLNWARTGSMWPMTFGLACCAVEMMHAGASRLDLDRYGVVFRPSPRQSDVMIVAGTLVNKMAPALRKVYDQMPEPKWVIS
;
A
#
# COMPACT_ATOMS: atom_id res chain seq x y z
N MET A 1 19.31 -17.43 -12.27
CA MET A 1 19.14 -16.09 -11.69
C MET A 1 18.61 -16.29 -10.29
N SER A 2 19.41 -15.90 -9.29
CA SER A 2 19.18 -16.27 -7.88
C SER A 2 18.08 -15.37 -7.29
N LEU A 3 17.05 -15.98 -6.69
CA LEU A 3 16.00 -15.32 -5.90
C LEU A 3 16.56 -14.44 -4.77
N LEU A 4 17.75 -14.76 -4.26
CA LEU A 4 18.48 -13.99 -3.25
C LEU A 4 18.83 -12.56 -3.72
N GLY A 5 19.16 -12.36 -4.99
CA GLY A 5 19.46 -11.03 -5.51
C GLY A 5 18.24 -10.12 -5.59
N THR A 6 17.06 -10.70 -5.81
CA THR A 6 15.79 -9.93 -5.89
C THR A 6 15.31 -9.49 -4.50
N VAL A 7 15.50 -10.35 -3.49
CA VAL A 7 15.14 -10.03 -2.10
C VAL A 7 16.08 -8.98 -1.53
N GLN A 8 17.39 -9.08 -1.83
CA GLN A 8 18.37 -8.10 -1.40
C GLN A 8 18.06 -6.70 -1.97
N GLY A 9 17.71 -6.62 -3.25
CA GLY A 9 17.33 -5.35 -3.88
C GLY A 9 16.05 -4.72 -3.30
N LEU A 10 15.13 -5.53 -2.78
CA LEU A 10 13.93 -5.06 -2.08
C LEU A 10 14.25 -4.54 -0.67
N VAL A 11 15.14 -5.25 0.04
CA VAL A 11 15.60 -4.84 1.38
C VAL A 11 16.43 -3.56 1.31
N ASP A 12 17.28 -3.43 0.30
CA ASP A 12 18.10 -2.23 0.08
C ASP A 12 17.22 -1.01 -0.26
N LYS A 13 16.11 -1.23 -0.96
CA LYS A 13 15.15 -0.18 -1.29
C LYS A 13 14.30 0.24 -0.09
N ALA A 14 14.01 -0.69 0.83
CA ALA A 14 13.29 -0.41 2.07
C ALA A 14 14.19 0.27 3.13
N ASN A 15 15.49 -0.03 3.11
CA ASN A 15 16.49 0.53 4.03
C ASN A 15 17.22 1.75 3.48
N ASN A 16 16.90 2.20 2.26
CA ASN A 16 17.51 3.41 1.71
C ASN A 16 16.86 4.63 2.38
N PRO A 17 17.51 5.27 3.36
CA PRO A 17 16.99 6.51 3.90
C PRO A 17 16.88 7.49 2.74
N LEU A 18 15.80 8.25 2.72
CA LEU A 18 15.63 9.38 1.79
C LEU A 18 16.97 10.13 1.70
N PRO A 19 17.47 10.45 0.51
CA PRO A 19 18.74 11.15 0.39
C PRO A 19 18.70 12.38 1.30
N GLN A 20 19.70 12.50 2.17
CA GLN A 20 19.74 13.49 3.25
C GLN A 20 19.44 14.91 2.74
N GLY A 21 19.85 15.23 1.52
CA GLY A 21 19.52 16.49 0.88
C GLY A 21 18.01 16.73 0.67
N GLN A 22 17.22 15.67 0.50
CA GLN A 22 15.76 15.78 0.36
C GLN A 22 15.06 16.00 1.72
N VAL A 23 15.63 15.42 2.78
CA VAL A 23 15.17 15.64 4.16
C VAL A 23 15.50 17.05 4.62
N ASP A 24 16.70 17.53 4.31
CA ASP A 24 17.16 18.88 4.66
C ASP A 24 16.33 19.96 3.95
N ASP A 25 15.90 19.73 2.70
CA ASP A 25 15.00 20.63 1.97
C ASP A 25 13.58 20.66 2.56
N ILE A 26 13.13 19.57 3.14
CA ILE A 26 11.82 19.47 3.83
C ILE A 26 11.88 20.14 5.20
N LEU A 27 13.03 19.99 5.89
CA LEU A 27 13.26 20.52 7.24
C LEU A 27 13.83 21.94 7.25
N ARG A 28 14.05 22.55 6.09
CA ARG A 28 14.51 23.94 6.01
C ARG A 28 13.53 24.86 6.76
N PRO A 29 14.04 25.63 7.72
CA PRO A 29 13.19 26.56 8.46
C PRO A 29 12.51 27.52 7.47
N ALA A 30 11.24 27.76 7.72
CA ALA A 30 10.34 28.53 6.85
C ALA A 30 10.87 29.92 6.43
N GLY A 31 11.88 30.44 7.12
CA GLY A 31 12.47 31.75 6.85
C GLY A 31 13.32 31.88 5.58
N ASP A 32 13.77 30.76 5.00
CA ASP A 32 14.66 30.79 3.83
C ASP A 32 13.97 30.48 2.48
N ASN A 33 12.67 30.24 2.48
CA ASN A 33 11.92 29.96 1.26
C ASN A 33 11.16 31.21 0.78
N PRO A 34 11.59 31.84 -0.31
CA PRO A 34 10.93 33.05 -0.84
C PRO A 34 9.49 32.79 -1.31
N LEU A 35 9.09 31.51 -1.46
CA LEU A 35 7.74 31.11 -1.83
C LEU A 35 6.80 31.07 -0.62
N LEU A 36 7.32 30.83 0.59
CA LEU A 36 6.53 30.87 1.83
C LEU A 36 6.11 32.30 2.21
N GLU A 37 6.92 33.30 1.89
CA GLU A 37 6.55 34.72 2.04
C GLU A 37 5.36 35.10 1.16
N ARG A 38 5.11 34.36 0.08
CA ARG A 38 3.96 34.55 -0.82
C ARG A 38 2.74 33.70 -0.46
N GLY A 39 2.78 32.97 0.66
CA GLY A 39 1.68 32.14 1.12
C GLY A 39 1.50 30.82 0.37
N PHE A 40 2.52 30.34 -0.36
CA PHE A 40 2.49 29.06 -1.06
C PHE A 40 3.30 28.01 -0.29
N VAL A 41 2.71 26.84 -0.11
CA VAL A 41 3.41 25.65 0.42
C VAL A 41 3.87 24.81 -0.77
N THR A 42 5.17 24.68 -0.97
CA THR A 42 5.73 23.80 -1.98
C THR A 42 6.03 22.44 -1.35
N THR A 43 5.50 21.39 -1.95
CA THR A 43 5.80 20.01 -1.57
C THR A 43 6.18 19.21 -2.81
N SER A 44 7.01 18.19 -2.65
CA SER A 44 7.29 17.30 -3.76
C SER A 44 6.06 16.44 -4.07
N SER A 45 5.85 16.13 -5.35
CA SER A 45 4.74 15.27 -5.81
C SER A 45 4.75 13.91 -5.10
N ASP A 46 5.93 13.38 -4.79
CA ASP A 46 6.07 12.08 -4.12
C ASP A 46 5.55 12.11 -2.68
N ILE A 47 5.79 13.19 -1.95
CA ILE A 47 5.28 13.36 -0.58
C ILE A 47 3.76 13.45 -0.62
N LEU A 48 3.21 14.23 -1.55
CA LEU A 48 1.77 14.38 -1.70
C LEU A 48 1.08 13.06 -2.07
N LEU A 49 1.66 12.31 -3.01
CA LEU A 49 1.16 11.01 -3.41
C LEU A 49 1.23 9.97 -2.29
N ASN A 50 2.33 9.96 -1.53
CA ASN A 50 2.47 9.05 -0.39
C ASN A 50 1.48 9.39 0.73
N TRP A 51 1.27 10.67 1.00
CA TRP A 51 0.25 11.10 1.96
C TRP A 51 -1.16 10.69 1.51
N ALA A 52 -1.50 10.89 0.24
CA ALA A 52 -2.79 10.48 -0.31
C ALA A 52 -3.01 8.96 -0.24
N ARG A 53 -1.96 8.17 -0.50
CA ARG A 53 -2.02 6.70 -0.40
C ARG A 53 -2.16 6.22 1.04
N THR A 54 -1.60 6.93 2.01
CA THR A 54 -1.72 6.57 3.43
C THR A 54 -3.17 6.63 3.93
N GLY A 55 -3.96 7.57 3.42
CA GLY A 55 -5.37 7.73 3.77
C GLY A 55 -6.34 6.91 2.91
N SER A 56 -5.83 6.14 1.93
CA SER A 56 -6.68 5.39 1.00
C SER A 56 -6.07 4.03 0.70
N MET A 57 -6.55 3.00 1.37
CA MET A 57 -6.14 1.61 1.15
C MET A 57 -7.26 0.85 0.45
N TRP A 58 -6.95 0.23 -0.67
CA TRP A 58 -7.90 -0.54 -1.46
C TRP A 58 -7.54 -2.03 -1.44
N PRO A 59 -8.06 -2.79 -0.49
CA PRO A 59 -7.78 -4.20 -0.41
C PRO A 59 -8.62 -5.01 -1.41
N MET A 60 -7.95 -5.95 -2.06
CA MET A 60 -8.59 -7.03 -2.78
C MET A 60 -8.95 -8.15 -1.82
N THR A 61 -10.18 -8.59 -1.84
CA THR A 61 -10.68 -9.68 -1.01
C THR A 61 -10.53 -11.02 -1.72
N PHE A 62 -9.71 -11.91 -1.16
CA PHE A 62 -9.58 -13.28 -1.63
C PHE A 62 -10.11 -14.25 -0.55
N GLY A 63 -11.43 -14.46 -0.57
CA GLY A 63 -12.12 -15.30 0.40
C GLY A 63 -12.08 -16.77 0.03
N LEU A 64 -11.48 -17.61 0.88
CA LEU A 64 -11.31 -19.04 0.64
C LEU A 64 -12.14 -19.91 1.59
N ALA A 65 -12.44 -19.42 2.80
CA ALA A 65 -13.11 -20.18 3.83
C ALA A 65 -13.91 -19.27 4.78
N CYS A 66 -14.24 -19.75 5.98
CA CYS A 66 -15.01 -19.03 6.98
C CYS A 66 -14.39 -17.67 7.39
N CYS A 67 -13.06 -17.51 7.32
CA CYS A 67 -12.41 -16.22 7.57
C CYS A 67 -12.86 -15.12 6.58
N ALA A 68 -13.37 -15.50 5.41
CA ALA A 68 -13.97 -14.54 4.48
C ALA A 68 -15.22 -13.86 5.05
N VAL A 69 -16.00 -14.55 5.87
CA VAL A 69 -17.17 -13.99 6.54
C VAL A 69 -16.75 -12.96 7.58
N GLU A 70 -15.68 -13.24 8.32
CA GLU A 70 -15.09 -12.28 9.28
C GLU A 70 -14.58 -11.02 8.57
N MET A 71 -13.93 -11.20 7.43
CA MET A 71 -13.50 -10.10 6.57
C MET A 71 -14.70 -9.26 6.09
N MET A 72 -15.81 -9.88 5.72
CA MET A 72 -17.06 -9.17 5.36
C MET A 72 -17.61 -8.38 6.55
N HIS A 73 -17.54 -8.95 7.76
CA HIS A 73 -17.96 -8.27 8.98
C HIS A 73 -17.08 -7.04 9.29
N ALA A 74 -15.80 -7.11 8.97
CA ALA A 74 -14.90 -5.96 9.11
C ALA A 74 -15.31 -4.79 8.21
N GLY A 75 -15.81 -5.07 7.01
CA GLY A 75 -16.34 -4.06 6.09
C GLY A 75 -17.80 -3.68 6.34
N ALA A 76 -18.51 -4.39 7.21
CA ALA A 76 -19.91 -4.13 7.52
C ALA A 76 -20.06 -2.92 8.46
N SER A 77 -21.28 -2.43 8.57
CA SER A 77 -21.63 -1.22 9.32
C SER A 77 -21.18 -1.19 10.79
N ARG A 78 -21.00 -2.36 11.41
CA ARG A 78 -20.59 -2.45 12.81
C ARG A 78 -19.14 -2.04 13.04
N LEU A 79 -18.22 -2.47 12.19
CA LEU A 79 -16.79 -2.15 12.26
C LEU A 79 -16.39 -1.05 11.29
N ASP A 80 -17.07 -0.99 10.15
CA ASP A 80 -17.01 0.08 9.15
C ASP A 80 -15.58 0.54 8.81
N LEU A 81 -14.83 -0.34 8.17
CA LEU A 81 -13.48 -0.02 7.69
C LEU A 81 -13.46 1.09 6.64
N ASP A 82 -14.57 1.30 5.94
CA ASP A 82 -14.71 2.36 4.93
C ASP A 82 -14.46 3.76 5.53
N ARG A 83 -14.83 3.96 6.76
CA ARG A 83 -14.58 5.17 7.55
C ARG A 83 -13.08 5.51 7.70
N TYR A 84 -12.20 4.51 7.57
CA TYR A 84 -10.75 4.68 7.59
C TYR A 84 -10.13 4.79 6.20
N GLY A 85 -10.95 4.91 5.16
CA GLY A 85 -10.48 4.94 3.77
C GLY A 85 -10.18 3.57 3.17
N VAL A 86 -10.62 2.48 3.82
CA VAL A 86 -10.43 1.11 3.36
C VAL A 86 -11.64 0.68 2.54
N VAL A 87 -11.51 0.68 1.22
CA VAL A 87 -12.58 0.31 0.29
C VAL A 87 -12.25 -1.01 -0.39
N PHE A 88 -13.07 -2.03 -0.16
CA PHE A 88 -12.89 -3.33 -0.81
C PHE A 88 -13.09 -3.24 -2.32
N ARG A 89 -12.12 -3.76 -3.07
CA ARG A 89 -12.15 -3.76 -4.53
C ARG A 89 -12.16 -5.19 -5.08
N PRO A 90 -12.99 -5.47 -6.08
CA PRO A 90 -13.06 -6.81 -6.67
C PRO A 90 -11.94 -7.11 -7.66
N SER A 91 -11.25 -6.08 -8.16
CA SER A 91 -10.24 -6.24 -9.20
C SER A 91 -8.82 -6.13 -8.64
N PRO A 92 -7.92 -7.08 -8.94
CA PRO A 92 -6.53 -7.01 -8.51
C PRO A 92 -5.78 -5.81 -9.09
N ARG A 93 -6.17 -5.33 -10.27
CA ARG A 93 -5.53 -4.20 -10.94
C ARG A 93 -5.82 -2.85 -10.30
N GLN A 94 -6.84 -2.79 -9.44
CA GLN A 94 -7.27 -1.59 -8.72
C GLN A 94 -6.99 -1.67 -7.22
N SER A 95 -6.22 -2.67 -6.78
CA SER A 95 -5.99 -2.95 -5.36
C SER A 95 -4.53 -2.81 -5.00
N ASP A 96 -4.27 -2.28 -3.81
CA ASP A 96 -2.94 -2.08 -3.26
C ASP A 96 -2.53 -3.24 -2.34
N VAL A 97 -3.51 -3.84 -1.67
CA VAL A 97 -3.33 -4.92 -0.70
C VAL A 97 -4.21 -6.10 -1.06
N MET A 98 -3.71 -7.32 -0.93
CA MET A 98 -4.51 -8.54 -1.03
C MET A 98 -4.75 -9.11 0.37
N ILE A 99 -6.01 -9.36 0.71
CA ILE A 99 -6.38 -10.08 1.94
C ILE A 99 -6.76 -11.50 1.57
N VAL A 100 -5.94 -12.45 2.00
CA VAL A 100 -6.21 -13.89 1.81
C VAL A 100 -6.90 -14.42 3.06
N ALA A 101 -8.21 -14.59 2.99
CA ALA A 101 -9.04 -14.96 4.12
C ALA A 101 -9.43 -16.44 4.04
N GLY A 102 -8.68 -17.28 4.74
CA GLY A 102 -8.95 -18.70 4.86
C GLY A 102 -7.84 -19.60 4.35
N THR A 103 -8.03 -20.90 4.54
CA THR A 103 -7.03 -21.91 4.17
C THR A 103 -6.91 -22.07 2.66
N LEU A 104 -5.69 -21.90 2.15
CA LEU A 104 -5.37 -22.09 0.75
C LEU A 104 -5.09 -23.59 0.47
N VAL A 105 -5.86 -24.18 -0.42
CA VAL A 105 -5.62 -25.55 -0.90
C VAL A 105 -4.66 -25.52 -2.10
N ASN A 106 -3.91 -26.62 -2.27
CA ASN A 106 -2.91 -26.73 -3.34
C ASN A 106 -3.46 -26.49 -4.75
N LYS A 107 -4.71 -26.89 -5.00
CA LYS A 107 -5.37 -26.65 -6.30
C LYS A 107 -5.65 -25.16 -6.57
N MET A 108 -5.84 -24.37 -5.53
CA MET A 108 -6.13 -22.93 -5.64
C MET A 108 -4.87 -22.07 -5.64
N ALA A 109 -3.73 -22.60 -5.20
CA ALA A 109 -2.48 -21.87 -5.12
C ALA A 109 -2.03 -21.22 -6.45
N PRO A 110 -2.13 -21.89 -7.61
CA PRO A 110 -1.78 -21.27 -8.89
C PRO A 110 -2.71 -20.11 -9.26
N ALA A 111 -3.99 -20.17 -8.90
CA ALA A 111 -4.95 -19.10 -9.14
C ALA A 111 -4.64 -17.87 -8.30
N LEU A 112 -4.35 -18.06 -7.01
CA LEU A 112 -3.94 -16.98 -6.11
C LEU A 112 -2.66 -16.31 -6.61
N ARG A 113 -1.68 -17.08 -7.06
CA ARG A 113 -0.44 -16.54 -7.62
C ARG A 113 -0.71 -15.66 -8.85
N LYS A 114 -1.56 -16.10 -9.77
CA LYS A 114 -1.94 -15.33 -10.96
C LYS A 114 -2.61 -14.00 -10.59
N VAL A 115 -3.47 -14.03 -9.58
CA VAL A 115 -4.15 -12.82 -9.11
C VAL A 115 -3.16 -11.85 -8.48
N TYR A 116 -2.25 -12.35 -7.66
CA TYR A 116 -1.19 -11.55 -7.06
C TYR A 116 -0.29 -10.89 -8.12
N ASP A 117 0.08 -11.63 -9.17
CA ASP A 117 0.93 -11.11 -10.24
C ASP A 117 0.23 -10.00 -11.07
N GLN A 118 -1.10 -9.95 -11.04
CA GLN A 118 -1.90 -8.92 -11.70
C GLN A 118 -2.03 -7.61 -10.89
N MET A 119 -1.63 -7.62 -9.64
CA MET A 119 -1.66 -6.40 -8.82
C MET A 119 -0.54 -5.44 -9.22
N PRO A 120 -0.81 -4.13 -9.27
CA PRO A 120 0.23 -3.13 -9.51
C PRO A 120 1.20 -3.02 -8.33
N GLU A 121 2.40 -2.56 -8.60
CA GLU A 121 3.38 -2.21 -7.57
C GLU A 121 3.13 -0.78 -7.04
N PRO A 122 3.32 -0.51 -5.77
CA PRO A 122 3.66 -1.42 -4.66
C PRO A 122 2.46 -2.24 -4.18
N LYS A 123 2.69 -3.50 -3.82
CA LYS A 123 1.63 -4.44 -3.39
C LYS A 123 2.01 -5.20 -2.13
N TRP A 124 1.03 -5.45 -1.29
CA TRP A 124 1.18 -6.17 -0.02
C TRP A 124 0.15 -7.29 0.09
N VAL A 125 0.45 -8.27 0.92
CA VAL A 125 -0.45 -9.39 1.20
C VAL A 125 -0.60 -9.54 2.71
N ILE A 126 -1.83 -9.74 3.15
CA ILE A 126 -2.21 -10.09 4.52
C ILE A 126 -2.87 -11.45 4.47
N SER A 127 -2.41 -12.40 5.31
CA SER A 127 -2.99 -13.74 5.43
C SER A 127 -3.16 -14.13 6.88
#